data_a94eb803d7a477bc4d61e190616ed8e9
#
_entry.id   a94eb803d7a477bc4d61e190616ed8e9
#
_cell.length_a   1.000
_cell.length_b   1.000
_cell.length_c   1.000
_cell.angle_alpha   90.00
_cell.angle_beta   90.00
_cell.angle_gamma   90.00
#
_symmetry.space_group_name_H-M   'P 1'
#
loop_
_entity.id
_entity.type
_entity.pdbx_description
1 polymer ?
#
loop_
_entity_poly.entity_id
_entity_poly.type
_entity_poly.pdbx_seq_one_letter_code
_entity_poly.pdbx_strand_id
1 'polypeptide(L)'
;MSGFQLQRLGLLMEPEPGNPLEAGGVLNPAAVRGPDGGLYLFPRIVAGDNLSRIGIARVKFNEAGDPVGVERLGLALEPEADYEMRPDGSGGCEDPRITFVEPLRSYLMAYTAFSPIGPRIAFAASKDLLHWKRLGLATFAPFQGIDFAHVDNKDACLFPVAIPNHAGKLQMAILHRPLFPGSRPEDIVCEASPRFVDLDHESIWISYCPMPVDGVELVQLGLFNSHHRLASPISPWELLKIGGGTPPIMTRHGWLIFYHGVREVKESASGKRHFGYSAGVMVLSKEHPRVILYRSEEPVLSPRLQQELLGTVDNVVFPTGIDRRDDLGTPERFDIYYGMADRRIGVARLDLPERLPPDHLIDDRDRKVNGSVVKNEQQPSLITKDHIGDGNHEQEEIRGLDRSDKKDALSRSEGR
;
A
#
# COMPACT_ATOMS: atom_id res chain seq x y z
N MET A 1 1.72 -24.30 -14.69
CA MET A 1 1.36 -24.43 -13.27
C MET A 1 1.72 -23.11 -12.61
N SER A 2 0.78 -22.44 -12.02
CA SER A 2 0.98 -21.14 -11.36
C SER A 2 2.00 -21.33 -10.22
N GLY A 3 3.10 -20.60 -10.25
CA GLY A 3 4.17 -20.78 -9.28
C GLY A 3 3.82 -20.36 -7.85
N PHE A 4 2.90 -19.42 -7.65
CA PHE A 4 2.49 -18.92 -6.32
C PHE A 4 1.15 -19.54 -5.92
N GLN A 5 1.20 -20.55 -5.06
CA GLN A 5 -0.01 -21.22 -4.55
C GLN A 5 -0.10 -21.06 -3.03
N LEU A 6 -1.20 -20.45 -2.57
CA LEU A 6 -1.47 -20.32 -1.15
C LEU A 6 -2.38 -21.44 -0.66
N GLN A 7 -1.93 -22.13 0.38
CA GLN A 7 -2.73 -23.09 1.14
C GLN A 7 -3.36 -22.36 2.33
N ARG A 8 -4.69 -22.30 2.39
CA ARG A 8 -5.37 -21.78 3.59
C ARG A 8 -5.14 -22.72 4.77
N LEU A 9 -4.72 -22.17 5.90
CA LEU A 9 -4.60 -22.90 7.17
C LEU A 9 -5.84 -22.74 8.03
N GLY A 10 -6.65 -21.70 7.78
CA GLY A 10 -7.96 -21.53 8.40
C GLY A 10 -8.16 -20.19 9.09
N LEU A 11 -9.22 -20.14 9.91
CA LEU A 11 -9.57 -19.02 10.76
C LEU A 11 -8.63 -18.98 11.97
N LEU A 12 -8.04 -17.83 12.27
CA LEU A 12 -7.11 -17.67 13.37
C LEU A 12 -7.69 -16.82 14.53
N MET A 13 -8.42 -15.76 14.19
CA MET A 13 -9.02 -14.85 15.16
C MET A 13 -10.36 -14.32 14.66
N GLU A 14 -11.32 -14.26 15.58
CA GLU A 14 -12.63 -13.64 15.36
C GLU A 14 -13.01 -12.79 16.57
N PRO A 15 -14.01 -11.88 16.45
CA PRO A 15 -14.47 -11.08 17.58
C PRO A 15 -14.83 -11.95 18.78
N GLU A 16 -14.36 -11.56 19.95
CA GLU A 16 -14.70 -12.23 21.22
C GLU A 16 -16.15 -11.92 21.59
N PRO A 17 -16.98 -12.94 21.79
CA PRO A 17 -18.38 -12.72 22.16
C PRO A 17 -18.52 -11.86 23.41
N GLY A 18 -19.28 -10.77 23.32
CA GLY A 18 -19.51 -9.86 24.42
C GLY A 18 -18.43 -8.79 24.63
N ASN A 19 -17.37 -8.78 23.84
CA ASN A 19 -16.35 -7.74 23.87
C ASN A 19 -16.81 -6.54 23.02
N PRO A 20 -17.18 -5.37 23.63
CA PRO A 20 -17.68 -4.23 22.89
C PRO A 20 -16.63 -3.59 21.98
N LEU A 21 -15.34 -3.75 22.30
CA LEU A 21 -14.26 -3.21 21.47
C LEU A 21 -14.09 -3.96 20.15
N GLU A 22 -14.54 -5.22 20.08
CA GLU A 22 -14.44 -6.07 18.91
C GLU A 22 -15.78 -6.25 18.16
N ALA A 23 -16.84 -5.55 18.59
CA ALA A 23 -18.19 -5.76 18.07
C ALA A 23 -18.29 -5.54 16.54
N GLY A 24 -17.54 -4.60 15.97
CA GLY A 24 -17.43 -4.34 14.54
C GLY A 24 -16.52 -5.32 13.78
N GLY A 25 -15.50 -5.88 14.47
CA GLY A 25 -14.57 -6.84 13.87
C GLY A 25 -13.17 -6.82 14.46
N VAL A 26 -12.40 -7.87 14.14
CA VAL A 26 -10.94 -7.96 14.31
C VAL A 26 -10.37 -8.33 12.95
N LEU A 27 -9.55 -7.48 12.34
CA LEU A 27 -9.19 -7.59 10.93
C LEU A 27 -7.80 -7.00 10.62
N ASN A 28 -7.32 -7.22 9.42
CA ASN A 28 -6.14 -6.57 8.80
C ASN A 28 -4.92 -6.48 9.74
N PRO A 29 -4.39 -7.61 10.25
CA PRO A 29 -3.35 -7.60 11.25
C PRO A 29 -1.98 -7.33 10.64
N ALA A 30 -1.15 -6.50 11.26
CA ALA A 30 0.29 -6.65 11.10
C ALA A 30 0.75 -7.95 11.77
N ALA A 31 1.81 -8.56 11.25
CA ALA A 31 2.47 -9.73 11.84
C ALA A 31 3.97 -9.48 11.93
N VAL A 32 4.56 -9.71 13.11
CA VAL A 32 6.00 -9.51 13.33
C VAL A 32 6.52 -10.38 14.47
N ARG A 33 7.74 -10.88 14.31
CA ARG A 33 8.43 -11.60 15.38
C ARG A 33 9.01 -10.64 16.40
N GLY A 34 8.75 -10.93 17.68
CA GLY A 34 9.29 -10.18 18.81
C GLY A 34 10.73 -10.57 19.17
N PRO A 35 11.34 -9.81 20.11
CA PRO A 35 12.70 -10.11 20.58
C PRO A 35 12.80 -11.46 21.29
N ASP A 36 11.67 -11.98 21.77
CA ASP A 36 11.53 -13.31 22.41
C ASP A 36 11.34 -14.45 21.39
N GLY A 37 11.38 -14.15 20.09
CA GLY A 37 11.11 -15.10 19.01
C GLY A 37 9.62 -15.43 18.81
N GLY A 38 8.73 -14.97 19.69
CA GLY A 38 7.29 -15.13 19.55
C GLY A 38 6.74 -14.34 18.38
N LEU A 39 5.70 -14.86 17.73
CA LEU A 39 4.99 -14.12 16.67
C LEU A 39 3.84 -13.34 17.29
N TYR A 40 3.80 -12.06 16.98
CA TYR A 40 2.77 -11.13 17.43
C TYR A 40 1.94 -10.65 16.24
N LEU A 41 0.63 -10.60 16.43
CA LEU A 41 -0.31 -9.94 15.54
C LEU A 41 -0.76 -8.62 16.16
N PHE A 42 -0.94 -7.64 15.31
CA PHE A 42 -1.50 -6.34 15.67
C PHE A 42 -2.76 -6.13 14.83
N PRO A 43 -3.91 -6.70 15.27
CA PRO A 43 -5.16 -6.54 14.56
C PRO A 43 -5.69 -5.11 14.67
N ARG A 44 -6.34 -4.64 13.60
CA ARG A 44 -7.33 -3.57 13.73
C ARG A 44 -8.52 -4.13 14.48
N ILE A 45 -8.88 -3.50 15.58
CA ILE A 45 -10.03 -3.81 16.41
C ILE A 45 -11.06 -2.71 16.20
N VAL A 46 -12.28 -3.08 15.81
CA VAL A 46 -13.35 -2.13 15.50
C VAL A 46 -14.50 -2.30 16.48
N ALA A 47 -14.81 -1.22 17.19
CA ALA A 47 -15.97 -1.18 18.09
C ALA A 47 -17.29 -0.98 17.34
N GLY A 48 -18.40 -1.12 18.03
CA GLY A 48 -19.73 -1.00 17.42
C GLY A 48 -20.05 0.38 16.84
N ASP A 49 -19.40 1.43 17.32
CA ASP A 49 -19.47 2.81 16.84
C ASP A 49 -18.50 3.11 15.67
N ASN A 50 -17.86 2.07 15.12
CA ASN A 50 -16.86 2.17 14.07
C ASN A 50 -15.56 2.89 14.47
N LEU A 51 -15.24 2.95 15.76
CA LEU A 51 -13.95 3.43 16.24
C LEU A 51 -12.92 2.32 16.17
N SER A 52 -11.82 2.57 15.47
CA SER A 52 -10.72 1.63 15.24
C SER A 52 -9.57 1.82 16.22
N ARG A 53 -9.06 0.71 16.73
CA ARG A 53 -7.89 0.60 17.60
C ARG A 53 -6.93 -0.44 17.07
N ILE A 54 -5.69 -0.44 17.51
CA ILE A 54 -4.73 -1.49 17.19
C ILE A 54 -4.50 -2.34 18.43
N GLY A 55 -4.86 -3.62 18.35
CA GLY A 55 -4.66 -4.61 19.40
C GLY A 55 -3.26 -5.23 19.38
N ILE A 56 -2.97 -6.01 20.40
CA ILE A 56 -1.80 -6.90 20.47
C ILE A 56 -2.31 -8.31 20.76
N ALA A 57 -1.86 -9.29 19.99
CA ALA A 57 -2.13 -10.69 20.23
C ALA A 57 -0.89 -11.54 19.93
N ARG A 58 -0.64 -12.57 20.73
CA ARG A 58 0.43 -13.54 20.51
C ARG A 58 -0.13 -14.76 19.80
N VAL A 59 0.51 -15.22 18.75
CA VAL A 59 0.09 -16.41 18.01
C VAL A 59 0.47 -17.68 18.79
N LYS A 60 -0.47 -18.60 18.84
CA LYS A 60 -0.27 -19.96 19.40
C LYS A 60 -0.09 -20.93 18.23
N PHE A 61 0.92 -21.76 18.34
CA PHE A 61 1.24 -22.80 17.35
C PHE A 61 0.98 -24.19 17.92
N ASN A 62 0.56 -25.13 17.06
CA ASN A 62 0.51 -26.53 17.39
C ASN A 62 1.91 -27.18 17.29
N GLU A 63 1.99 -28.49 17.57
CA GLU A 63 3.26 -29.27 17.50
C GLU A 63 3.85 -29.32 16.07
N ALA A 64 3.02 -29.19 15.03
CA ALA A 64 3.45 -29.12 13.65
C ALA A 64 3.92 -27.72 13.22
N GLY A 65 3.83 -26.72 14.15
CA GLY A 65 4.18 -25.34 13.89
C GLY A 65 3.13 -24.55 13.11
N ASP A 66 1.89 -25.06 12.99
CA ASP A 66 0.81 -24.31 12.37
C ASP A 66 0.17 -23.35 13.36
N PRO A 67 -0.18 -22.11 12.95
CA PRO A 67 -0.90 -21.18 13.79
C PRO A 67 -2.34 -21.66 14.01
N VAL A 68 -2.74 -21.82 15.27
CA VAL A 68 -4.03 -22.40 15.68
C VAL A 68 -4.91 -21.50 16.52
N GLY A 69 -4.43 -20.32 16.87
CA GLY A 69 -5.15 -19.35 17.67
C GLY A 69 -4.25 -18.26 18.20
N VAL A 70 -4.82 -17.38 19.02
CA VAL A 70 -4.09 -16.25 19.60
C VAL A 70 -4.35 -16.14 21.10
N GLU A 71 -3.45 -15.46 21.79
CA GLU A 71 -3.64 -14.89 23.12
C GLU A 71 -3.70 -13.39 23.01
N ARG A 72 -4.82 -12.77 23.43
CA ARG A 72 -5.00 -11.32 23.43
C ARG A 72 -4.19 -10.70 24.56
N LEU A 73 -3.38 -9.68 24.27
CA LEU A 73 -2.49 -9.02 25.23
C LEU A 73 -2.89 -7.58 25.54
N GLY A 74 -3.98 -7.08 24.93
CA GLY A 74 -4.46 -5.72 25.10
C GLY A 74 -4.33 -4.87 23.85
N LEU A 75 -4.11 -3.58 24.03
CA LEU A 75 -4.05 -2.58 22.96
C LEU A 75 -2.63 -2.03 22.79
N ALA A 76 -2.20 -1.87 21.53
CA ALA A 76 -0.98 -1.17 21.15
C ALA A 76 -1.22 0.33 21.02
N LEU A 77 -2.30 0.71 20.32
CA LEU A 77 -2.71 2.10 20.12
C LEU A 77 -4.23 2.23 20.28
N GLU A 78 -4.63 3.16 21.14
CA GLU A 78 -5.96 3.77 21.15
C GLU A 78 -5.87 5.15 20.48
N PRO A 79 -6.93 5.63 19.82
CA PRO A 79 -6.95 7.01 19.31
C PRO A 79 -6.73 8.01 20.44
N GLU A 80 -5.72 8.86 20.29
CA GLU A 80 -5.29 9.83 21.29
C GLU A 80 -4.94 11.18 20.67
N ALA A 81 -4.26 11.13 19.51
CA ALA A 81 -3.87 12.34 18.80
C ALA A 81 -5.03 12.89 17.97
N ASP A 82 -5.07 14.22 17.78
CA ASP A 82 -6.14 14.91 17.02
C ASP A 82 -6.29 14.34 15.61
N TYR A 83 -5.21 13.87 14.99
CA TYR A 83 -5.23 13.25 13.67
C TYR A 83 -5.77 11.80 13.65
N GLU A 84 -6.13 11.25 14.79
CA GLU A 84 -6.73 9.92 14.96
C GLU A 84 -8.20 9.99 15.39
N MET A 85 -8.71 11.15 15.73
CA MET A 85 -10.04 11.31 16.32
C MET A 85 -10.98 12.07 15.40
N ARG A 86 -12.24 11.63 15.36
CA ARG A 86 -13.35 12.30 14.68
C ARG A 86 -14.40 12.74 15.68
N PRO A 87 -15.06 13.89 15.45
CA PRO A 87 -16.11 14.39 16.36
C PRO A 87 -17.30 13.45 16.53
N ASP A 88 -17.56 12.60 15.53
CA ASP A 88 -18.64 11.60 15.55
C ASP A 88 -18.27 10.31 16.29
N GLY A 89 -17.04 10.22 16.83
CA GLY A 89 -16.53 9.05 17.53
C GLY A 89 -16.07 7.90 16.62
N SER A 90 -16.14 8.05 15.29
CA SER A 90 -15.65 7.06 14.33
C SER A 90 -14.18 7.31 13.93
N GLY A 91 -13.60 6.47 13.07
CA GLY A 91 -12.23 6.60 12.57
C GLY A 91 -11.23 5.91 13.47
N GLY A 92 -10.15 6.57 13.84
CA GLY A 92 -9.14 6.02 14.76
C GLY A 92 -7.86 5.55 14.10
N CYS A 93 -7.27 4.51 14.68
CA CYS A 93 -6.04 3.87 14.21
C CYS A 93 -6.38 2.61 13.41
N GLU A 94 -6.08 2.60 12.10
CA GLU A 94 -6.50 1.56 11.18
C GLU A 94 -5.31 0.84 10.52
N ASP A 95 -5.50 -0.44 10.19
CA ASP A 95 -4.70 -1.23 9.25
C ASP A 95 -3.17 -1.10 9.44
N PRO A 96 -2.61 -1.53 10.56
CA PRO A 96 -1.18 -1.41 10.83
C PRO A 96 -0.35 -2.33 9.92
N ARG A 97 0.86 -1.89 9.57
CA ARG A 97 1.95 -2.70 9.03
C ARG A 97 3.18 -2.45 9.88
N ILE A 98 3.80 -3.52 10.36
CA ILE A 98 4.95 -3.41 11.25
C ILE A 98 6.17 -4.05 10.59
N THR A 99 7.28 -3.32 10.63
CA THR A 99 8.57 -3.76 10.11
C THR A 99 9.63 -3.53 11.16
N PHE A 100 10.46 -4.54 11.45
CA PHE A 100 11.71 -4.32 12.17
C PHE A 100 12.70 -3.67 11.21
N VAL A 101 13.08 -2.43 11.49
CA VAL A 101 14.00 -1.66 10.66
C VAL A 101 15.40 -1.81 11.24
N GLU A 102 16.21 -2.65 10.59
CA GLU A 102 17.54 -3.06 11.09
C GLU A 102 18.46 -1.90 11.41
N PRO A 103 18.63 -0.88 10.53
CA PRO A 103 19.50 0.26 10.83
C PRO A 103 19.09 1.06 12.06
N LEU A 104 17.81 1.06 12.39
CA LEU A 104 17.25 1.80 13.54
C LEU A 104 17.12 0.91 14.79
N ARG A 105 17.30 -0.42 14.62
CA ARG A 105 17.08 -1.42 15.65
C ARG A 105 15.75 -1.20 16.39
N SER A 106 14.69 -0.95 15.62
CA SER A 106 13.35 -0.60 16.11
C SER A 106 12.29 -1.22 15.24
N TYR A 107 11.18 -1.59 15.86
CA TYR A 107 9.95 -1.88 15.17
C TYR A 107 9.28 -0.56 14.81
N LEU A 108 8.97 -0.39 13.54
CA LEU A 108 8.19 0.74 13.04
C LEU A 108 6.83 0.25 12.57
N MET A 109 5.79 0.86 13.09
CA MET A 109 4.41 0.68 12.66
C MET A 109 4.03 1.84 11.76
N ALA A 110 3.63 1.55 10.53
CA ALA A 110 2.86 2.45 9.69
C ALA A 110 1.38 2.09 9.83
N TYR A 111 0.52 3.07 10.07
CA TYR A 111 -0.92 2.86 10.20
C TYR A 111 -1.69 4.01 9.56
N THR A 112 -2.95 3.77 9.26
CA THR A 112 -3.85 4.83 8.78
C THR A 112 -4.47 5.50 10.00
N ALA A 113 -4.18 6.78 10.19
CA ALA A 113 -4.85 7.65 11.13
C ALA A 113 -6.04 8.31 10.43
N PHE A 114 -7.26 8.09 10.94
CA PHE A 114 -8.47 8.55 10.29
C PHE A 114 -9.20 9.61 11.12
N SER A 115 -9.15 10.86 10.66
CA SER A 115 -9.71 12.05 11.30
C SER A 115 -10.59 12.84 10.32
N PRO A 116 -11.11 14.03 10.68
CA PRO A 116 -11.89 14.87 9.77
C PRO A 116 -11.15 15.30 8.50
N ILE A 117 -9.81 15.32 8.50
CA ILE A 117 -9.02 15.64 7.32
C ILE A 117 -8.84 14.45 6.38
N GLY A 118 -9.57 13.35 6.61
CA GLY A 118 -9.44 12.10 5.85
C GLY A 118 -8.35 11.17 6.40
N PRO A 119 -8.14 10.01 5.75
CA PRO A 119 -7.10 9.06 6.13
C PRO A 119 -5.70 9.61 5.81
N ARG A 120 -4.80 9.51 6.77
CA ARG A 120 -3.38 9.89 6.65
C ARG A 120 -2.49 8.78 7.17
N ILE A 121 -1.29 8.66 6.63
CA ILE A 121 -0.28 7.74 7.15
C ILE A 121 0.33 8.34 8.41
N ALA A 122 0.34 7.57 9.48
CA ALA A 122 1.03 7.89 10.73
C ALA A 122 2.04 6.79 11.07
N PHE A 123 3.04 7.16 11.89
CA PHE A 123 4.06 6.23 12.36
C PHE A 123 4.08 6.14 13.88
N ALA A 124 4.39 4.94 14.37
CA ALA A 124 4.77 4.69 15.75
C ALA A 124 5.98 3.76 15.81
N ALA A 125 6.76 3.86 16.88
CA ALA A 125 7.96 3.04 17.09
C ALA A 125 7.90 2.30 18.41
N SER A 126 8.51 1.11 18.44
CA SER A 126 8.67 0.28 19.62
C SER A 126 10.01 -0.44 19.62
N LYS A 127 10.52 -0.79 20.81
CA LYS A 127 11.70 -1.64 20.98
C LYS A 127 11.33 -3.07 21.40
N ASP A 128 10.12 -3.25 21.91
CA ASP A 128 9.67 -4.49 22.55
C ASP A 128 8.30 -5.01 22.05
N LEU A 129 7.65 -4.29 21.13
CA LEU A 129 6.30 -4.54 20.61
C LEU A 129 5.16 -4.30 21.60
N LEU A 130 5.45 -4.03 22.86
CA LEU A 130 4.45 -3.82 23.91
C LEU A 130 4.23 -2.33 24.21
N HIS A 131 5.29 -1.53 24.09
CA HIS A 131 5.24 -0.09 24.34
C HIS A 131 5.51 0.68 23.04
N TRP A 132 4.55 1.50 22.63
CA TRP A 132 4.58 2.23 21.38
C TRP A 132 4.66 3.74 21.61
N LYS A 133 5.59 4.40 20.92
CA LYS A 133 5.70 5.86 20.86
C LYS A 133 5.25 6.35 19.50
N ARG A 134 4.24 7.21 19.43
CA ARG A 134 3.82 7.91 18.21
C ARG A 134 4.93 8.80 17.70
N LEU A 135 5.17 8.77 16.38
CA LEU A 135 6.12 9.63 15.69
C LEU A 135 5.41 10.75 14.91
N GLY A 136 4.08 10.69 14.80
CA GLY A 136 3.26 11.66 14.08
C GLY A 136 2.93 11.23 12.65
N LEU A 137 2.35 12.16 11.89
CA LEU A 137 1.97 11.96 10.50
C LEU A 137 3.19 11.93 9.57
N ALA A 138 3.16 11.06 8.57
CA ALA A 138 4.05 11.14 7.43
C ALA A 138 3.79 12.42 6.63
N THR A 139 4.85 13.12 6.23
CA THR A 139 4.76 14.28 5.36
C THR A 139 5.37 13.98 4.00
N PHE A 140 4.74 14.53 2.96
CA PHE A 140 5.14 14.30 1.58
C PHE A 140 5.38 15.64 0.91
N ALA A 141 6.58 15.85 0.40
CA ALA A 141 6.89 17.06 -0.39
C ALA A 141 6.17 16.98 -1.75
N PRO A 142 5.78 18.11 -2.35
CA PRO A 142 5.35 18.13 -3.75
C PRO A 142 6.43 17.56 -4.66
N PHE A 143 6.02 16.81 -5.68
CA PHE A 143 6.97 16.17 -6.59
C PHE A 143 6.42 16.17 -8.01
N GLN A 144 7.21 16.68 -8.97
CA GLN A 144 6.86 16.77 -10.40
C GLN A 144 5.48 17.42 -10.66
N GLY A 145 5.14 18.45 -9.89
CA GLY A 145 3.87 19.18 -10.02
C GLY A 145 2.67 18.52 -9.34
N ILE A 146 2.87 17.38 -8.67
CA ILE A 146 1.83 16.67 -7.93
C ILE A 146 1.95 17.05 -6.45
N ASP A 147 0.83 17.43 -5.83
CA ASP A 147 0.74 17.63 -4.39
C ASP A 147 0.41 16.30 -3.69
N PHE A 148 1.35 15.80 -2.90
CA PHE A 148 1.18 14.59 -2.10
C PHE A 148 0.81 14.89 -0.64
N ALA A 149 0.93 16.16 -0.20
CA ALA A 149 0.76 16.53 1.20
C ALA A 149 -0.71 16.55 1.63
N HIS A 150 -1.61 16.93 0.72
CA HIS A 150 -3.03 17.17 1.04
C HIS A 150 -3.98 16.10 0.54
N VAL A 151 -3.47 15.02 -0.07
CA VAL A 151 -4.29 13.91 -0.53
C VAL A 151 -4.46 12.85 0.56
N ASP A 152 -5.59 12.18 0.56
CA ASP A 152 -5.81 10.98 1.37
C ASP A 152 -4.76 9.92 1.04
N ASN A 153 -4.30 9.16 2.05
CA ASN A 153 -3.21 8.21 1.85
C ASN A 153 -3.33 7.03 2.83
N LYS A 154 -3.12 5.82 2.31
CA LYS A 154 -3.29 4.56 3.05
C LYS A 154 -2.25 3.51 2.67
N ASP A 155 -2.39 2.33 3.28
CA ASP A 155 -1.69 1.08 2.93
C ASP A 155 -0.16 1.19 2.97
N ALA A 156 0.35 2.02 3.90
CA ALA A 156 1.78 2.22 4.01
C ALA A 156 2.48 1.02 4.65
N CYS A 157 3.60 0.60 4.04
CA CYS A 157 4.51 -0.37 4.63
C CYS A 157 5.96 0.00 4.31
N LEU A 158 6.83 -0.16 5.33
CA LEU A 158 8.25 0.18 5.20
C LEU A 158 9.05 -1.01 4.68
N PHE A 159 10.14 -0.70 3.97
CA PHE A 159 11.21 -1.66 3.75
C PHE A 159 12.05 -1.83 5.04
N PRO A 160 12.51 -3.06 5.36
CA PRO A 160 13.26 -3.33 6.59
C PRO A 160 14.68 -2.75 6.60
N VAL A 161 15.19 -2.35 5.45
CA VAL A 161 16.51 -1.77 5.24
C VAL A 161 16.41 -0.57 4.30
N ALA A 162 17.46 0.26 4.28
CA ALA A 162 17.59 1.27 3.25
C ALA A 162 17.74 0.63 1.87
N ILE A 163 17.03 1.14 0.88
CA ILE A 163 17.06 0.67 -0.50
C ILE A 163 17.49 1.78 -1.45
N PRO A 164 18.07 1.45 -2.63
CA PRO A 164 18.48 2.47 -3.57
C PRO A 164 17.28 3.21 -4.18
N ASN A 165 17.36 4.54 -4.18
CA ASN A 165 16.43 5.40 -4.91
C ASN A 165 16.80 5.46 -6.41
N HIS A 166 16.14 6.33 -7.18
CA HIS A 166 16.38 6.51 -8.61
C HIS A 166 17.82 6.97 -8.96
N ALA A 167 18.54 7.58 -8.01
CA ALA A 167 19.94 8.01 -8.16
C ALA A 167 20.94 7.01 -7.54
N GLY A 168 20.50 5.82 -7.16
CA GLY A 168 21.34 4.80 -6.51
C GLY A 168 21.69 5.10 -5.05
N LYS A 169 21.16 6.19 -4.46
CA LYS A 169 21.39 6.54 -3.06
C LYS A 169 20.50 5.69 -2.15
N LEU A 170 21.10 5.07 -1.12
CA LEU A 170 20.36 4.33 -0.11
C LEU A 170 19.51 5.28 0.74
N GLN A 171 18.21 5.00 0.82
CA GLN A 171 17.24 5.77 1.56
C GLN A 171 16.19 4.84 2.21
N MET A 172 15.53 5.32 3.25
CA MET A 172 14.31 4.67 3.73
C MET A 172 13.22 4.80 2.68
N ALA A 173 12.42 3.76 2.55
CA ALA A 173 11.32 3.76 1.59
C ALA A 173 10.06 3.14 2.17
N ILE A 174 8.91 3.63 1.66
CA ILE A 174 7.61 3.04 1.91
C ILE A 174 6.91 2.74 0.59
N LEU A 175 6.09 1.69 0.61
CA LEU A 175 4.99 1.53 -0.33
C LEU A 175 3.76 2.19 0.29
N HIS A 176 2.93 2.86 -0.52
CA HIS A 176 1.70 3.51 -0.05
C HIS A 176 0.73 3.73 -1.20
N ARG A 177 -0.49 4.18 -0.89
CA ARG A 177 -1.55 4.42 -1.87
C ARG A 177 -2.18 5.79 -1.65
N PRO A 178 -1.68 6.84 -2.31
CA PRO A 178 -2.34 8.14 -2.33
C PRO A 178 -3.63 8.07 -3.15
N LEU A 179 -4.67 8.77 -2.68
CA LEU A 179 -5.97 8.85 -3.29
C LEU A 179 -6.13 10.24 -3.93
N PHE A 180 -5.71 10.37 -5.17
CA PHE A 180 -5.84 11.64 -5.90
C PHE A 180 -7.30 11.91 -6.26
N PRO A 181 -7.72 13.20 -6.36
CA PRO A 181 -9.06 13.54 -6.82
C PRO A 181 -9.34 12.92 -8.21
N GLY A 182 -10.50 12.30 -8.39
CA GLY A 182 -10.89 11.60 -9.62
C GLY A 182 -10.40 10.15 -9.73
N SER A 183 -9.56 9.68 -8.80
CA SER A 183 -9.09 8.28 -8.79
C SER A 183 -9.98 7.33 -7.99
N ARG A 184 -10.99 7.83 -7.28
CA ARG A 184 -11.87 7.00 -6.47
C ARG A 184 -12.78 6.15 -7.34
N PRO A 185 -13.11 4.90 -6.96
CA PRO A 185 -13.99 4.03 -7.75
C PRO A 185 -15.36 4.65 -8.06
N GLU A 186 -15.89 5.48 -7.16
CA GLU A 186 -17.13 6.23 -7.34
C GLU A 186 -17.03 7.35 -8.39
N ASP A 187 -15.83 7.88 -8.63
CA ASP A 187 -15.56 8.98 -9.57
C ASP A 187 -15.21 8.44 -10.97
N ILE A 188 -14.97 7.13 -11.11
CA ILE A 188 -14.63 6.52 -12.39
C ILE A 188 -15.89 6.36 -13.23
N VAL A 189 -16.07 7.26 -14.17
CA VAL A 189 -17.07 7.14 -15.23
C VAL A 189 -16.47 6.34 -16.38
N CYS A 190 -17.17 5.30 -16.83
CA CYS A 190 -16.70 4.34 -17.86
C CYS A 190 -16.47 4.93 -19.26
N GLU A 191 -16.35 6.23 -19.44
CA GLU A 191 -16.08 6.86 -20.74
C GLU A 191 -14.66 7.45 -20.77
N ALA A 192 -13.92 7.07 -21.81
CA ALA A 192 -12.54 7.44 -22.05
C ALA A 192 -12.37 8.95 -22.27
N SER A 193 -11.88 9.65 -21.25
CA SER A 193 -11.36 11.01 -21.40
C SER A 193 -9.87 10.99 -21.74
N PRO A 194 -9.35 11.89 -22.59
CA PRO A 194 -7.93 11.97 -22.92
C PRO A 194 -7.15 12.42 -21.67
N ARG A 195 -6.13 11.68 -21.31
CA ARG A 195 -5.57 11.59 -19.97
C ARG A 195 -4.25 12.30 -19.84
N PHE A 196 -4.21 13.22 -18.93
CA PHE A 196 -2.94 13.70 -18.36
C PHE A 196 -2.57 12.80 -17.20
N VAL A 197 -1.33 12.25 -17.29
CA VAL A 197 -0.66 11.49 -16.21
C VAL A 197 -1.63 10.74 -15.31
N ASP A 198 -1.98 9.59 -15.69
CA ASP A 198 -2.39 8.36 -15.00
C ASP A 198 -2.57 8.45 -13.44
N LEU A 199 -3.29 9.45 -12.97
CA LEU A 199 -3.72 9.58 -11.57
C LEU A 199 -5.17 9.11 -11.38
N ASP A 200 -5.75 8.53 -12.41
CA ASP A 200 -7.16 8.17 -12.50
C ASP A 200 -7.51 6.84 -11.78
N HIS A 201 -6.52 6.16 -11.22
CA HIS A 201 -6.75 4.96 -10.41
C HIS A 201 -5.90 5.00 -9.14
N GLU A 202 -6.47 4.51 -8.05
CA GLU A 202 -5.72 4.27 -6.82
C GLU A 202 -4.66 3.19 -7.06
N SER A 203 -3.41 3.60 -7.04
CA SER A 203 -2.22 2.84 -7.45
C SER A 203 -1.23 2.71 -6.30
N ILE A 204 -0.34 1.72 -6.36
CA ILE A 204 0.76 1.56 -5.41
C ILE A 204 1.90 2.49 -5.82
N TRP A 205 2.36 3.32 -4.88
CA TRP A 205 3.51 4.20 -5.00
C TRP A 205 4.63 3.76 -4.08
N ILE A 206 5.86 4.07 -4.48
CA ILE A 206 7.06 3.96 -3.65
C ILE A 206 7.59 5.37 -3.39
N SER A 207 7.81 5.70 -2.11
CA SER A 207 8.31 7.00 -1.69
C SER A 207 9.51 6.87 -0.79
N TYR A 208 10.44 7.80 -0.92
CA TYR A 208 11.74 7.77 -0.26
C TYR A 208 11.93 8.94 0.68
N CYS A 209 12.57 8.69 1.82
CA CYS A 209 13.06 9.73 2.73
C CYS A 209 14.51 9.43 3.15
N PRO A 210 15.29 10.47 3.55
CA PRO A 210 16.62 10.26 4.07
C PRO A 210 16.62 9.31 5.27
N MET A 211 17.67 8.47 5.38
CA MET A 211 17.92 7.73 6.62
C MET A 211 18.11 8.71 7.78
N PRO A 212 17.48 8.47 8.95
CA PRO A 212 17.87 9.16 10.17
C PRO A 212 19.36 8.94 10.44
N VAL A 213 20.07 10.00 10.75
CA VAL A 213 21.48 9.91 11.17
C VAL A 213 21.50 9.53 12.65
N ASP A 214 22.49 8.75 13.08
CA ASP A 214 22.67 8.36 14.48
C ASP A 214 22.54 9.56 15.42
N GLY A 215 21.64 9.45 16.41
CA GLY A 215 21.37 10.51 17.39
C GLY A 215 20.33 11.55 16.97
N VAL A 216 19.84 11.52 15.74
CA VAL A 216 18.69 12.33 15.32
C VAL A 216 17.41 11.54 15.60
N GLU A 217 16.47 12.17 16.28
CA GLU A 217 15.22 11.55 16.69
C GLU A 217 14.49 10.93 15.49
N LEU A 218 13.89 9.76 15.70
CA LEU A 218 13.03 9.04 14.74
C LEU A 218 11.90 9.92 14.12
N VAL A 219 11.64 11.10 14.70
CA VAL A 219 10.71 12.13 14.21
C VAL A 219 11.01 12.58 12.76
N GLN A 220 12.23 12.37 12.27
CA GLN A 220 12.58 12.66 10.86
C GLN A 220 12.17 11.55 9.88
N LEU A 221 11.69 10.41 10.39
CA LEU A 221 11.00 9.41 9.59
C LEU A 221 9.63 9.96 9.19
N GLY A 222 9.47 10.43 8.03
CA GLY A 222 8.18 10.91 7.59
C GLY A 222 8.24 12.09 6.66
N LEU A 223 9.46 12.59 6.36
CA LEU A 223 9.64 13.61 5.32
C LEU A 223 10.02 12.92 4.00
N PHE A 224 9.03 12.45 3.26
CA PHE A 224 9.20 11.83 1.95
C PHE A 224 9.30 12.91 0.87
N ASN A 225 10.32 12.83 0.02
CA ASN A 225 10.67 13.87 -0.95
C ASN A 225 10.90 13.35 -2.38
N SER A 226 10.71 12.06 -2.62
CA SER A 226 10.81 11.44 -3.94
C SER A 226 9.75 10.36 -4.05
N HIS A 227 8.85 10.48 -5.03
CA HIS A 227 7.65 9.67 -5.16
C HIS A 227 7.56 9.09 -6.57
N HIS A 228 7.36 7.78 -6.67
CA HIS A 228 7.26 7.09 -7.95
C HIS A 228 6.09 6.11 -7.92
N ARG A 229 5.25 6.14 -8.96
CA ARG A 229 4.22 5.13 -9.12
C ARG A 229 4.89 3.79 -9.45
N LEU A 230 4.66 2.79 -8.59
CA LEU A 230 5.22 1.46 -8.74
C LEU A 230 4.36 0.58 -9.64
N ALA A 231 3.04 0.56 -9.38
CA ALA A 231 2.10 -0.28 -10.09
C ALA A 231 0.71 0.37 -10.15
N SER A 232 0.01 0.15 -11.26
CA SER A 232 -1.40 0.55 -11.48
C SER A 232 -2.28 -0.68 -11.66
N PRO A 233 -3.61 -0.58 -11.51
CA PRO A 233 -4.55 -1.64 -11.88
C PRO A 233 -4.39 -2.03 -13.36
N ILE A 234 -4.29 -3.34 -13.65
CA ILE A 234 -4.14 -3.85 -15.02
C ILE A 234 -4.98 -5.10 -15.31
N SER A 235 -5.25 -5.91 -14.30
CA SER A 235 -6.00 -7.18 -14.46
C SER A 235 -7.48 -7.00 -14.14
N PRO A 236 -8.37 -7.83 -14.73
CA PRO A 236 -9.82 -7.73 -14.50
C PRO A 236 -10.25 -7.81 -13.03
N TRP A 237 -9.46 -8.50 -12.18
CA TRP A 237 -9.77 -8.68 -10.76
C TRP A 237 -9.37 -7.50 -9.88
N GLU A 238 -8.68 -6.49 -10.44
CA GLU A 238 -8.13 -5.34 -9.71
C GLU A 238 -8.43 -3.99 -10.39
N LEU A 239 -9.33 -3.97 -11.40
CA LEU A 239 -9.55 -2.81 -12.28
C LEU A 239 -9.90 -1.51 -11.59
N LEU A 240 -10.52 -1.56 -10.40
CA LEU A 240 -10.92 -0.35 -9.70
C LEU A 240 -9.76 0.29 -8.95
N LYS A 241 -8.97 -0.53 -8.26
CA LYS A 241 -7.82 -0.06 -7.47
C LYS A 241 -6.93 -1.19 -7.03
N ILE A 242 -5.68 -0.84 -6.71
CA ILE A 242 -4.73 -1.70 -6.00
C ILE A 242 -4.13 -0.97 -4.83
N GLY A 243 -3.71 -1.70 -3.80
CA GLY A 243 -3.03 -1.12 -2.64
C GLY A 243 -2.04 -2.10 -2.01
N GLY A 244 -1.04 -1.58 -1.31
CA GLY A 244 -0.06 -2.39 -0.59
C GLY A 244 -0.72 -3.29 0.45
N GLY A 245 -0.24 -4.51 0.56
CA GLY A 245 -0.69 -5.49 1.54
C GLY A 245 0.35 -5.67 2.64
N THR A 246 1.25 -6.66 2.47
CA THR A 246 2.29 -6.97 3.46
C THR A 246 3.50 -6.05 3.33
N PRO A 247 4.28 -5.85 4.41
CA PRO A 247 5.62 -5.29 4.28
C PRO A 247 6.48 -6.10 3.31
N PRO A 248 7.38 -5.44 2.53
CA PRO A 248 8.31 -6.14 1.66
C PRO A 248 9.25 -7.05 2.44
N ILE A 249 9.39 -8.29 1.99
CA ILE A 249 10.33 -9.26 2.56
C ILE A 249 11.33 -9.72 1.50
N MET A 250 12.62 -9.73 1.85
CA MET A 250 13.66 -10.15 0.92
C MET A 250 13.63 -11.66 0.73
N THR A 251 13.65 -12.10 -0.52
CA THR A 251 13.72 -13.50 -0.93
C THR A 251 14.86 -13.69 -1.94
N ARG A 252 15.12 -14.95 -2.34
CA ARG A 252 16.08 -15.27 -3.42
C ARG A 252 15.73 -14.59 -4.75
N HIS A 253 14.43 -14.29 -4.99
CA HIS A 253 13.98 -13.67 -6.22
C HIS A 253 13.94 -12.13 -6.17
N GLY A 254 14.09 -11.53 -4.99
CA GLY A 254 13.94 -10.10 -4.75
C GLY A 254 12.94 -9.80 -3.64
N TRP A 255 12.41 -8.58 -3.60
CA TRP A 255 11.44 -8.15 -2.60
C TRP A 255 10.05 -8.71 -2.92
N LEU A 256 9.62 -9.69 -2.12
CA LEU A 256 8.26 -10.24 -2.18
C LEU A 256 7.30 -9.32 -1.44
N ILE A 257 6.19 -8.99 -2.08
CA ILE A 257 5.05 -8.27 -1.49
C ILE A 257 3.74 -8.94 -1.90
N PHE A 258 2.81 -9.03 -0.96
CA PHE A 258 1.41 -9.26 -1.28
C PHE A 258 0.71 -7.92 -1.38
N TYR A 259 -0.20 -7.78 -2.31
CA TYR A 259 -1.02 -6.60 -2.50
C TYR A 259 -2.47 -6.98 -2.68
N HIS A 260 -3.39 -6.04 -2.49
CA HIS A 260 -4.79 -6.27 -2.78
C HIS A 260 -5.21 -5.55 -4.06
N GLY A 261 -6.11 -6.17 -4.79
CA GLY A 261 -6.83 -5.60 -5.92
C GLY A 261 -8.33 -5.62 -5.67
N VAL A 262 -9.03 -4.66 -6.26
CA VAL A 262 -10.48 -4.50 -6.09
C VAL A 262 -11.16 -4.47 -7.43
N ARG A 263 -12.25 -5.24 -7.53
CA ARG A 263 -13.16 -5.21 -8.69
C ARG A 263 -14.59 -5.00 -8.24
N GLU A 264 -15.42 -4.55 -9.15
CA GLU A 264 -16.87 -4.60 -8.99
C GLU A 264 -17.35 -6.05 -9.17
N VAL A 265 -18.12 -6.54 -8.22
CA VAL A 265 -18.83 -7.82 -8.32
C VAL A 265 -20.23 -7.50 -8.81
N LYS A 266 -20.64 -8.09 -9.94
CA LYS A 266 -21.95 -7.84 -10.54
C LYS A 266 -23.09 -7.98 -9.53
N GLU A 267 -23.99 -7.02 -9.60
CA GLU A 267 -25.09 -6.69 -8.74
C GLU A 267 -25.98 -7.81 -8.19
N SER A 268 -26.47 -7.56 -6.98
CA SER A 268 -27.79 -8.01 -6.55
C SER A 268 -28.89 -7.18 -7.22
N ALA A 269 -30.10 -7.73 -7.30
CA ALA A 269 -31.30 -7.10 -7.90
C ALA A 269 -31.69 -5.72 -7.31
N SER A 270 -30.93 -5.20 -6.34
CA SER A 270 -31.18 -3.92 -5.65
C SER A 270 -30.45 -2.71 -6.24
N GLY A 271 -29.64 -2.88 -7.29
CA GLY A 271 -28.85 -1.79 -7.87
C GLY A 271 -27.67 -1.30 -7.03
N LYS A 272 -27.37 -1.96 -5.89
CA LYS A 272 -26.22 -1.60 -5.04
C LYS A 272 -24.95 -2.21 -5.60
N ARG A 273 -23.94 -1.38 -5.82
CA ARG A 273 -22.60 -1.84 -6.23
C ARG A 273 -21.92 -2.61 -5.08
N HIS A 274 -21.44 -3.80 -5.40
CA HIS A 274 -20.67 -4.62 -4.48
C HIS A 274 -19.23 -4.74 -5.00
N PHE A 275 -18.28 -4.70 -4.09
CA PHE A 275 -16.86 -4.81 -4.40
C PHE A 275 -16.32 -6.14 -3.89
N GLY A 276 -15.36 -6.70 -4.61
CA GLY A 276 -14.61 -7.87 -4.20
C GLY A 276 -13.13 -7.56 -4.10
N TYR A 277 -12.53 -7.92 -2.98
CA TYR A 277 -11.11 -7.76 -2.71
C TYR A 277 -10.40 -9.09 -2.84
N SER A 278 -9.34 -9.13 -3.62
CA SER A 278 -8.50 -10.31 -3.82
C SER A 278 -7.04 -9.94 -3.64
N ALA A 279 -6.19 -10.93 -3.36
CA ALA A 279 -4.77 -10.71 -3.17
C ALA A 279 -3.96 -11.19 -4.37
N GLY A 280 -2.98 -10.38 -4.78
CA GLY A 280 -1.94 -10.70 -5.74
C GLY A 280 -0.56 -10.70 -5.12
N VAL A 281 0.44 -11.09 -5.90
CA VAL A 281 1.85 -11.11 -5.54
C VAL A 281 2.65 -10.27 -6.53
N MET A 282 3.59 -9.49 -6.02
CA MET A 282 4.66 -8.86 -6.79
C MET A 282 6.01 -9.24 -6.21
N VAL A 283 7.01 -9.37 -7.10
CA VAL A 283 8.42 -9.47 -6.73
C VAL A 283 9.14 -8.31 -7.37
N LEU A 284 9.79 -7.47 -6.55
CA LEU A 284 10.55 -6.33 -7.01
C LEU A 284 12.04 -6.68 -7.06
N SER A 285 12.78 -6.04 -7.96
CA SER A 285 14.23 -6.18 -8.04
C SER A 285 14.89 -5.80 -6.72
N LYS A 286 15.88 -6.56 -6.32
CA LYS A 286 16.72 -6.28 -5.15
C LYS A 286 17.54 -5.00 -5.36
N GLU A 287 18.14 -4.86 -6.53
CA GLU A 287 19.01 -3.74 -6.90
C GLU A 287 18.23 -2.49 -7.26
N HIS A 288 17.06 -2.67 -7.88
CA HIS A 288 16.19 -1.59 -8.36
C HIS A 288 14.75 -1.82 -7.92
N PRO A 289 14.38 -1.55 -6.66
CA PRO A 289 13.07 -1.89 -6.10
C PRO A 289 11.85 -1.24 -6.78
N ARG A 290 12.08 -0.33 -7.72
CA ARG A 290 11.03 0.22 -8.61
C ARG A 290 10.76 -0.66 -9.85
N VAL A 291 11.57 -1.71 -10.06
CA VAL A 291 11.40 -2.64 -11.17
C VAL A 291 10.66 -3.87 -10.66
N ILE A 292 9.51 -4.14 -11.25
CA ILE A 292 8.73 -5.35 -11.00
C ILE A 292 9.33 -6.48 -11.85
N LEU A 293 9.81 -7.52 -11.19
CA LEU A 293 10.32 -8.74 -11.83
C LEU A 293 9.21 -9.75 -12.10
N TYR A 294 8.19 -9.75 -11.26
CA TYR A 294 7.02 -10.63 -11.37
C TYR A 294 5.79 -9.93 -10.79
N ARG A 295 4.66 -10.09 -11.43
CA ARG A 295 3.32 -9.72 -10.93
C ARG A 295 2.33 -10.79 -11.36
N SER A 296 1.55 -11.30 -10.41
CA SER A 296 0.55 -12.32 -10.70
C SER A 296 -0.55 -11.78 -11.62
N GLU A 297 -0.83 -12.52 -12.69
CA GLU A 297 -1.92 -12.20 -13.64
C GLU A 297 -3.29 -12.43 -12.99
N GLU A 298 -3.40 -13.56 -12.30
CA GLU A 298 -4.59 -13.94 -11.54
C GLU A 298 -4.35 -13.76 -10.04
N PRO A 299 -5.40 -13.55 -9.25
CA PRO A 299 -5.23 -13.43 -7.81
C PRO A 299 -4.76 -14.77 -7.21
N VAL A 300 -3.79 -14.70 -6.30
CA VAL A 300 -3.29 -15.86 -5.55
C VAL A 300 -4.21 -16.25 -4.39
N LEU A 301 -5.05 -15.32 -3.94
CA LEU A 301 -6.07 -15.55 -2.92
C LEU A 301 -7.32 -14.72 -3.24
N SER A 302 -8.47 -15.39 -3.40
CA SER A 302 -9.79 -14.75 -3.62
C SER A 302 -10.79 -15.26 -2.62
N PRO A 303 -11.85 -14.51 -2.25
CA PRO A 303 -12.87 -14.96 -1.32
C PRO A 303 -13.52 -16.26 -1.80
N ARG A 304 -13.50 -17.30 -0.94
CA ARG A 304 -14.11 -18.63 -1.20
C ARG A 304 -14.79 -19.22 0.03
N LEU A 305 -14.23 -18.98 1.22
CA LEU A 305 -14.79 -19.46 2.47
C LEU A 305 -15.98 -18.58 2.89
N GLN A 306 -16.94 -19.14 3.60
CA GLN A 306 -18.07 -18.35 4.10
C GLN A 306 -17.61 -17.14 4.92
N GLN A 307 -16.54 -17.29 5.71
CA GLN A 307 -15.96 -16.22 6.52
C GLN A 307 -15.27 -15.11 5.68
N GLU A 308 -14.91 -15.42 4.43
CA GLU A 308 -14.34 -14.45 3.47
C GLU A 308 -15.43 -13.79 2.60
N LEU A 309 -16.58 -14.47 2.45
CA LEU A 309 -17.71 -14.02 1.65
C LEU A 309 -18.69 -13.16 2.43
N LEU A 310 -18.85 -13.42 3.76
CA LEU A 310 -19.85 -12.76 4.60
C LEU A 310 -19.22 -12.17 5.87
N GLY A 311 -19.41 -10.86 6.06
CA GLY A 311 -18.90 -10.14 7.23
C GLY A 311 -19.42 -8.71 7.35
N THR A 312 -18.61 -7.81 7.82
CA THR A 312 -18.92 -6.37 7.86
C THR A 312 -18.86 -5.77 6.45
N VAL A 313 -17.88 -6.21 5.65
CA VAL A 313 -17.82 -6.00 4.20
C VAL A 313 -17.70 -7.35 3.54
N ASP A 314 -18.61 -7.67 2.66
CA ASP A 314 -18.66 -8.96 1.97
C ASP A 314 -17.56 -9.08 0.90
N ASN A 315 -17.14 -10.34 0.60
CA ASN A 315 -16.20 -10.67 -0.48
C ASN A 315 -14.81 -10.04 -0.31
N VAL A 316 -14.20 -10.16 0.88
CA VAL A 316 -12.89 -9.58 1.17
C VAL A 316 -11.87 -10.63 1.64
N VAL A 317 -10.70 -10.65 0.97
CA VAL A 317 -9.43 -11.14 1.51
C VAL A 317 -8.41 -10.01 1.41
N PHE A 318 -7.83 -9.63 2.55
CA PHE A 318 -7.00 -8.43 2.65
C PHE A 318 -5.68 -8.74 3.38
N PRO A 319 -4.60 -9.11 2.65
CA PRO A 319 -3.33 -9.49 3.26
C PRO A 319 -2.62 -8.27 3.85
N THR A 320 -2.18 -8.35 5.10
CA THR A 320 -1.48 -7.26 5.79
C THR A 320 -0.29 -7.71 6.63
N GLY A 321 -0.25 -9.00 7.00
CA GLY A 321 0.83 -9.59 7.79
C GLY A 321 1.54 -10.70 7.04
N ILE A 322 2.84 -10.84 7.26
CA ILE A 322 3.67 -11.92 6.71
C ILE A 322 4.70 -12.36 7.74
N ASP A 323 4.87 -13.66 7.92
CA ASP A 323 5.89 -14.28 8.77
C ASP A 323 6.70 -15.30 7.98
N ARG A 324 8.03 -15.21 8.02
CA ARG A 324 8.92 -16.20 7.42
C ARG A 324 9.01 -17.42 8.34
N ARG A 325 8.79 -18.61 7.75
CA ARG A 325 8.68 -19.89 8.47
C ARG A 325 9.76 -20.89 8.07
N ASP A 326 11.00 -20.41 7.89
CA ASP A 326 12.15 -21.29 7.65
C ASP A 326 12.38 -22.28 8.80
N ASP A 327 11.83 -21.98 9.99
CA ASP A 327 11.78 -22.85 11.18
C ASP A 327 11.08 -24.20 10.92
N LEU A 328 10.23 -24.29 9.89
CA LEU A 328 9.51 -25.51 9.52
C LEU A 328 10.28 -26.40 8.52
N GLY A 329 11.57 -26.15 8.31
CA GLY A 329 12.44 -26.99 7.47
C GLY A 329 12.28 -26.79 5.95
N THR A 330 11.36 -25.96 5.51
CA THR A 330 11.22 -25.55 4.10
C THR A 330 11.73 -24.13 3.94
N PRO A 331 12.83 -23.89 3.20
CA PRO A 331 13.36 -22.54 3.01
C PRO A 331 12.36 -21.66 2.30
N GLU A 332 12.29 -20.40 2.74
CA GLU A 332 11.38 -19.38 2.18
C GLU A 332 9.90 -19.83 2.12
N ARG A 333 9.46 -20.49 3.19
CA ARG A 333 8.06 -20.69 3.53
C ARG A 333 7.55 -19.44 4.27
N PHE A 334 6.33 -19.06 3.98
CA PHE A 334 5.70 -17.86 4.57
C PHE A 334 4.28 -18.15 5.01
N ASP A 335 3.89 -17.66 6.18
CA ASP A 335 2.51 -17.57 6.61
C ASP A 335 2.01 -16.14 6.42
N ILE A 336 0.91 -15.99 5.67
CA ILE A 336 0.29 -14.72 5.31
C ILE A 336 -0.98 -14.56 6.15
N TYR A 337 -1.03 -13.50 6.93
CA TYR A 337 -2.16 -13.14 7.78
C TYR A 337 -3.01 -12.09 7.07
N TYR A 338 -4.32 -12.34 6.97
CA TYR A 338 -5.21 -11.52 6.17
C TYR A 338 -6.57 -11.31 6.83
N GLY A 339 -7.17 -10.15 6.56
CA GLY A 339 -8.55 -9.84 6.90
C GLY A 339 -9.53 -10.65 6.05
N MET A 340 -10.58 -11.18 6.70
CA MET A 340 -11.66 -11.94 6.09
C MET A 340 -12.96 -11.17 6.25
N ALA A 341 -13.54 -10.69 5.15
CA ALA A 341 -14.82 -9.97 5.09
C ALA A 341 -14.93 -8.84 6.15
N ASP A 342 -13.81 -8.12 6.39
CA ASP A 342 -13.66 -7.03 7.37
C ASP A 342 -14.21 -7.36 8.77
N ARG A 343 -14.08 -8.61 9.18
CA ARG A 343 -14.60 -9.07 10.48
C ARG A 343 -13.68 -10.02 11.22
N ARG A 344 -12.85 -10.79 10.50
CA ARG A 344 -12.04 -11.89 11.07
C ARG A 344 -10.64 -11.89 10.48
N ILE A 345 -9.77 -12.72 11.04
CA ILE A 345 -8.40 -12.94 10.57
C ILE A 345 -8.21 -14.39 10.20
N GLY A 346 -7.76 -14.61 8.96
CA GLY A 346 -7.32 -15.89 8.45
C GLY A 346 -5.82 -15.97 8.27
N VAL A 347 -5.35 -17.17 8.02
CA VAL A 347 -3.96 -17.44 7.67
C VAL A 347 -3.86 -18.39 6.50
N ALA A 348 -2.92 -18.11 5.61
CA ALA A 348 -2.58 -18.95 4.47
C ALA A 348 -1.06 -19.10 4.36
N ARG A 349 -0.60 -20.24 3.88
CA ARG A 349 0.82 -20.59 3.71
C ARG A 349 1.24 -20.56 2.26
N LEU A 350 2.41 -20.01 2.00
CA LEU A 350 3.11 -20.04 0.73
C LEU A 350 4.47 -20.70 0.89
N ASP A 351 4.76 -21.67 0.04
CA ASP A 351 6.14 -22.09 -0.26
C ASP A 351 6.60 -21.31 -1.51
N LEU A 352 7.69 -20.57 -1.40
CA LEU A 352 8.17 -19.76 -2.52
C LEU A 352 8.59 -20.69 -3.68
N PRO A 353 8.11 -20.46 -4.91
CA PRO A 353 8.50 -21.27 -6.04
C PRO A 353 10.01 -21.17 -6.31
N GLU A 354 10.64 -22.25 -6.76
CA GLU A 354 12.09 -22.25 -7.08
C GLU A 354 12.46 -21.25 -8.18
N ARG A 355 11.55 -21.03 -9.13
CA ARG A 355 11.70 -20.07 -10.22
C ARG A 355 10.44 -19.23 -10.32
N LEU A 356 10.60 -17.96 -10.67
CA LEU A 356 9.48 -17.12 -11.01
C LEU A 356 8.74 -17.70 -12.23
N PRO A 357 7.39 -17.76 -12.20
CA PRO A 357 6.64 -18.20 -13.37
C PRO A 357 6.96 -17.34 -14.59
N PRO A 358 6.99 -17.91 -15.80
CA PRO A 358 7.25 -17.16 -17.02
C PRO A 358 6.10 -16.20 -17.37
N ASP A 359 4.88 -16.56 -16.98
CA ASP A 359 3.68 -15.75 -17.23
C ASP A 359 3.55 -14.69 -16.14
N HIS A 360 3.88 -13.46 -16.48
CA HIS A 360 3.76 -12.32 -15.60
C HIS A 360 3.26 -11.11 -16.38
N LEU A 361 2.33 -10.42 -15.78
CA LEU A 361 1.84 -9.13 -16.29
C LEU A 361 2.83 -8.03 -15.88
N ILE A 362 3.56 -7.51 -16.86
CA ILE A 362 4.27 -6.25 -16.72
C ILE A 362 3.61 -5.27 -17.69
N ASP A 363 2.90 -4.28 -17.16
CA ASP A 363 2.26 -3.24 -17.97
C ASP A 363 3.32 -2.43 -18.72
N ASP A 364 3.08 -2.17 -20.01
CA ASP A 364 3.89 -1.24 -20.80
C ASP A 364 3.90 0.18 -20.21
N ARG A 365 2.87 0.55 -19.44
CA ARG A 365 2.81 1.79 -18.68
C ARG A 365 3.83 1.79 -17.54
N ASP A 366 3.95 0.70 -16.80
CA ASP A 366 4.94 0.52 -15.74
C ASP A 366 6.36 0.40 -16.34
N ARG A 367 6.49 -0.18 -17.54
CA ARG A 367 7.75 -0.19 -18.31
C ARG A 367 8.15 1.19 -18.78
N LYS A 368 7.21 2.04 -19.23
CA LYS A 368 7.51 3.40 -19.71
C LYS A 368 7.97 4.31 -18.59
N VAL A 369 7.35 4.23 -17.41
CA VAL A 369 7.79 4.98 -16.23
C VAL A 369 9.16 4.51 -15.75
N ASN A 370 9.42 3.21 -15.79
CA ASN A 370 10.69 2.62 -15.38
C ASN A 370 11.73 2.62 -16.52
N GLY A 371 11.32 2.52 -17.78
CA GLY A 371 12.19 2.41 -18.94
C GLY A 371 12.75 3.74 -19.46
N SER A 372 12.14 4.89 -19.15
CA SER A 372 12.73 6.19 -19.46
C SER A 372 13.98 6.49 -18.63
N VAL A 373 14.14 5.83 -17.50
CA VAL A 373 15.34 5.94 -16.64
C VAL A 373 16.43 4.96 -17.06
N VAL A 374 16.07 3.78 -17.56
CA VAL A 374 17.07 2.76 -17.98
C VAL A 374 17.64 3.04 -19.36
N LYS A 375 16.89 3.70 -20.28
CA LYS A 375 17.41 4.03 -21.62
C LYS A 375 18.41 5.18 -21.66
N ASN A 376 18.48 6.01 -20.62
CA ASN A 376 19.50 7.07 -20.55
C ASN A 376 20.85 6.62 -20.02
N GLU A 377 21.00 5.38 -19.54
CA GLU A 377 22.27 4.86 -19.03
C GLU A 377 22.98 3.86 -19.93
N GLN A 378 22.37 3.41 -21.04
CA GLN A 378 23.02 2.46 -21.94
C GLN A 378 22.76 2.81 -23.41
N GLN A 379 23.44 3.84 -23.92
CA GLN A 379 24.00 3.86 -25.27
C GLN A 379 24.91 5.09 -25.47
N PRO A 380 26.22 4.89 -25.71
CA PRO A 380 27.01 5.92 -26.39
C PRO A 380 26.57 5.94 -27.86
N SER A 381 26.13 7.10 -28.30
CA SER A 381 25.71 7.38 -29.66
C SER A 381 26.86 7.15 -30.65
N LEU A 382 26.73 6.15 -31.49
CA LEU A 382 27.43 6.12 -32.78
C LEU A 382 26.67 7.03 -33.73
N ILE A 383 27.15 8.25 -33.86
CA ILE A 383 26.79 9.15 -34.97
C ILE A 383 27.58 8.67 -36.18
N THR A 384 26.94 7.97 -37.11
CA THR A 384 27.42 7.91 -38.46
C THR A 384 26.93 9.15 -39.20
N LYS A 385 27.87 10.00 -39.61
CA LYS A 385 27.68 11.01 -40.66
C LYS A 385 27.34 10.28 -41.94
N ASP A 386 26.31 10.74 -42.61
CA ASP A 386 26.28 11.00 -44.06
C ASP A 386 24.83 11.36 -44.49
N HIS A 387 24.59 12.58 -44.88
CA HIS A 387 24.18 13.05 -46.18
C HIS A 387 23.70 14.51 -46.10
N ILE A 388 24.47 15.32 -46.83
CA ILE A 388 24.17 16.70 -47.20
C ILE A 388 23.09 16.66 -48.30
N GLY A 389 22.10 17.53 -48.18
CA GLY A 389 21.13 17.79 -49.25
C GLY A 389 20.47 19.15 -49.05
N ASP A 390 20.85 20.09 -49.91
CA ASP A 390 20.38 21.47 -50.04
C ASP A 390 18.88 21.59 -50.32
N GLY A 391 18.30 22.74 -49.92
CA GLY A 391 17.00 23.17 -50.45
C GLY A 391 16.30 24.30 -49.68
N ASN A 392 16.59 25.49 -50.12
CA ASN A 392 16.03 26.82 -50.00
C ASN A 392 14.52 27.06 -49.74
N HIS A 393 14.29 28.23 -49.11
CA HIS A 393 13.15 29.21 -49.21
C HIS A 393 11.79 28.79 -48.67
N GLU A 394 11.09 29.55 -47.85
CA GLU A 394 10.64 30.94 -47.98
C GLU A 394 10.15 31.50 -46.66
N GLN A 395 10.36 32.81 -46.48
CA GLN A 395 9.77 33.66 -45.47
C GLN A 395 8.34 34.04 -45.84
N GLU A 396 7.44 34.13 -44.87
CA GLU A 396 6.37 35.13 -44.91
C GLU A 396 6.04 35.65 -43.51
N GLU A 397 6.27 36.94 -43.37
CA GLU A 397 5.74 37.85 -42.35
C GLU A 397 4.24 38.03 -42.53
N ILE A 398 3.52 38.23 -41.42
CA ILE A 398 2.43 39.22 -41.26
C ILE A 398 2.22 39.52 -39.76
N ARG A 399 2.63 40.67 -39.32
CA ARG A 399 2.00 41.80 -38.59
C ARG A 399 0.50 41.52 -38.23
N GLY A 400 0.02 41.70 -36.99
CA GLY A 400 0.02 42.89 -36.14
C GLY A 400 -1.43 43.34 -35.94
N LEU A 401 -1.78 43.74 -34.73
CA LEU A 401 -2.88 44.63 -34.28
C LEU A 401 -3.35 44.17 -32.89
N ASP A 402 -3.02 44.81 -31.87
CA ASP A 402 -3.18 46.10 -31.16
C ASP A 402 -4.61 46.33 -30.59
N ARG A 403 -4.62 46.50 -29.27
CA ARG A 403 -5.48 47.33 -28.40
C ARG A 403 -7.02 47.11 -28.47
N SER A 404 -7.76 47.21 -27.44
CA SER A 404 -7.77 48.00 -26.21
C SER A 404 -9.10 47.82 -25.48
N ASP A 405 -9.07 48.06 -24.21
CA ASP A 405 -10.00 48.82 -23.42
C ASP A 405 -11.24 48.24 -22.69
N LYS A 406 -11.14 48.53 -21.42
CA LYS A 406 -12.17 49.05 -20.44
C LYS A 406 -13.00 48.01 -19.72
N LYS A 407 -12.77 47.92 -18.41
CA LYS A 407 -13.17 48.76 -17.26
C LYS A 407 -14.66 48.68 -16.92
N ASP A 408 -14.84 48.45 -15.59
CA ASP A 408 -15.90 48.85 -14.69
C ASP A 408 -17.18 48.03 -14.63
N ALA A 409 -17.50 47.46 -13.48
CA ALA A 409 -18.24 48.06 -12.37
C ALA A 409 -18.55 47.00 -11.31
N LEU A 410 -18.03 47.11 -10.14
CA LEU A 410 -18.67 47.42 -8.86
C LEU A 410 -20.17 47.12 -8.72
N SER A 411 -20.54 46.25 -7.79
CA SER A 411 -21.22 46.58 -6.51
C SER A 411 -22.36 45.65 -6.13
N ARG A 412 -22.28 45.20 -4.86
CA ARG A 412 -23.34 45.07 -3.85
C ARG A 412 -24.54 44.14 -4.10
N SER A 413 -24.74 43.20 -3.19
CA SER A 413 -25.55 43.29 -1.93
C SER A 413 -25.60 41.89 -1.31
N GLU A 414 -25.16 41.73 -0.08
CA GLU A 414 -25.93 41.63 1.16
C GLU A 414 -27.24 40.82 1.08
N GLY A 415 -27.31 39.79 1.96
CA GLY A 415 -28.47 39.52 2.77
C GLY A 415 -29.26 38.26 2.46
N ARG A 416 -28.99 37.19 3.12
CA ARG A 416 -29.77 36.47 4.16
C ARG A 416 -29.13 35.09 4.44
#